data_fea1498cbbdc671dd6c1160e49463ec9
#
_entry.id   fea1498cbbdc671dd6c1160e49463ec9
#
_cell.length_a   1.000
_cell.length_b   1.000
_cell.length_c   1.000
_cell.angle_alpha   90.00
_cell.angle_beta   90.00
_cell.angle_gamma   90.00
#
_symmetry.space_group_name_H-M   'P 1'
#
loop_
_entity.id
_entity.type
_entity.pdbx_description
1 polymer ?
#
loop_
_entity_poly.entity_id
_entity_poly.type
_entity_poly.pdbx_seq_one_letter_code
_entity_poly.pdbx_strand_id
1 'polypeptide(L)'
;MNYELIINSTSTEVVLALLKNKQLIELHKEKHDNDFSVGDVYVGKVRKVIPSLNAAFVNVGYEKDAFLHYLDLGPQYRSMNSYIQKTLKGKQPSASLASSKIEADIDKHGKIKDILSSSQLIAVQIAKEPISSKGPRLTAEVTLAGRFVVLVPFSNKISISQKIKDPEERDRLKRLLSSIRPKNFGVIIRTVAQNKKVAELDQDLRDLVSKWD
;
A
#
# COMPACT_ATOMS: atom_id res chain seq x y z
N MET A 1 -4.56 -37.94 -8.27
CA MET A 1 -4.35 -37.11 -7.07
C MET A 1 -5.54 -36.16 -6.97
N ASN A 2 -6.28 -36.23 -5.88
CA ASN A 2 -7.45 -35.37 -5.67
C ASN A 2 -7.11 -34.34 -4.58
N TYR A 3 -7.26 -33.03 -4.89
CA TYR A 3 -7.14 -31.94 -3.93
C TYR A 3 -8.52 -31.33 -3.74
N GLU A 4 -8.86 -31.07 -2.49
CA GLU A 4 -10.13 -30.45 -2.10
C GLU A 4 -9.81 -29.24 -1.21
N LEU A 5 -10.37 -28.08 -1.56
CA LEU A 5 -10.31 -26.87 -0.74
C LEU A 5 -11.65 -26.68 -0.06
N ILE A 6 -11.67 -26.77 1.25
CA ILE A 6 -12.86 -26.50 2.08
C ILE A 6 -12.74 -25.10 2.65
N ILE A 7 -13.76 -24.27 2.45
CA ILE A 7 -13.86 -22.92 2.95
C ILE A 7 -15.07 -22.85 3.89
N ASN A 8 -14.81 -22.53 5.16
CA ASN A 8 -15.85 -22.24 6.12
C ASN A 8 -15.75 -20.78 6.55
N SER A 9 -16.76 -19.98 6.22
CA SER A 9 -16.81 -18.55 6.59
C SER A 9 -17.97 -18.32 7.55
N THR A 10 -17.64 -17.77 8.71
CA THR A 10 -18.58 -17.32 9.74
C THR A 10 -18.57 -15.79 9.82
N SER A 11 -19.36 -15.20 10.70
CA SER A 11 -19.32 -13.75 10.96
C SER A 11 -18.01 -13.28 11.64
N THR A 12 -17.24 -14.17 12.24
CA THR A 12 -16.06 -13.84 13.03
C THR A 12 -14.74 -14.34 12.46
N GLU A 13 -14.79 -15.38 11.61
CA GLU A 13 -13.58 -15.99 11.07
C GLU A 13 -13.82 -16.73 9.75
N VAL A 14 -12.76 -16.89 8.98
CA VAL A 14 -12.69 -17.78 7.79
C VAL A 14 -11.69 -18.88 8.10
N VAL A 15 -12.09 -20.13 7.87
CA VAL A 15 -11.23 -21.31 7.98
C VAL A 15 -11.07 -21.91 6.58
N LEU A 16 -9.82 -22.04 6.14
CA LEU A 16 -9.45 -22.66 4.87
C LEU A 16 -8.72 -23.97 5.16
N ALA A 17 -9.25 -25.09 4.67
CA ALA A 17 -8.61 -26.39 4.81
C ALA A 17 -8.29 -26.97 3.43
N LEU A 18 -7.02 -27.28 3.17
CA LEU A 18 -6.59 -27.99 1.98
C LEU A 18 -6.42 -29.47 2.30
N LEU A 19 -7.15 -30.32 1.58
CA LEU A 19 -7.07 -31.76 1.71
C LEU A 19 -6.44 -32.37 0.45
N LYS A 20 -5.68 -33.44 0.66
CA LYS A 20 -5.17 -34.32 -0.40
C LYS A 20 -5.65 -35.74 -0.13
N ASN A 21 -6.39 -36.31 -1.06
CA ASN A 21 -7.01 -37.64 -0.90
C ASN A 21 -7.76 -37.78 0.44
N LYS A 22 -8.55 -36.75 0.81
CA LYS A 22 -9.32 -36.60 2.07
C LYS A 22 -8.48 -36.49 3.36
N GLN A 23 -7.17 -36.32 3.26
CA GLN A 23 -6.30 -36.05 4.42
C GLN A 23 -5.97 -34.56 4.47
N LEU A 24 -6.12 -33.92 5.62
CA LEU A 24 -5.76 -32.52 5.82
C LEU A 24 -4.26 -32.35 5.70
N ILE A 25 -3.84 -31.45 4.79
CA ILE A 25 -2.42 -31.11 4.58
C ILE A 25 -2.10 -29.67 4.97
N GLU A 26 -3.11 -28.78 4.97
CA GLU A 26 -2.90 -27.39 5.34
C GLU A 26 -4.20 -26.83 5.96
N LEU A 27 -4.07 -26.03 7.02
CA LEU A 27 -5.17 -25.36 7.69
C LEU A 27 -4.78 -23.91 7.94
N HIS A 28 -5.58 -22.98 7.39
CA HIS A 28 -5.48 -21.56 7.68
C HIS A 28 -6.74 -21.10 8.40
N LYS A 29 -6.55 -20.21 9.36
CA LYS A 29 -7.63 -19.60 10.12
C LYS A 29 -7.37 -18.10 10.22
N GLU A 30 -8.30 -17.31 9.70
CA GLU A 30 -8.25 -15.86 9.72
C GLU A 30 -9.49 -15.31 10.42
N LYS A 31 -9.29 -14.35 11.31
CA LYS A 31 -10.40 -13.61 11.93
C LYS A 31 -10.81 -12.44 11.02
N HIS A 32 -12.11 -12.13 11.00
CA HIS A 32 -12.62 -10.99 10.23
C HIS A 32 -12.18 -9.62 10.79
N ASP A 33 -11.95 -9.53 12.10
CA ASP A 33 -11.47 -8.31 12.78
C ASP A 33 -9.96 -8.38 13.02
N ASN A 34 -9.18 -8.43 11.94
CA ASN A 34 -7.73 -8.27 12.04
C ASN A 34 -7.39 -6.79 11.85
N ASP A 35 -7.45 -6.00 12.92
CA ASP A 35 -6.79 -4.71 12.97
C ASP A 35 -5.30 -4.89 12.65
N PHE A 36 -4.70 -3.89 11.97
CA PHE A 36 -3.28 -3.89 11.57
C PHE A 36 -2.91 -4.93 10.51
N SER A 37 -3.85 -5.26 9.63
CA SER A 37 -3.59 -6.13 8.47
C SER A 37 -2.74 -5.41 7.41
N VAL A 38 -2.01 -6.21 6.62
CA VAL A 38 -1.21 -5.67 5.50
C VAL A 38 -2.09 -4.86 4.55
N GLY A 39 -1.71 -3.61 4.33
CA GLY A 39 -2.45 -2.67 3.47
C GLY A 39 -3.30 -1.65 4.24
N ASP A 40 -3.58 -1.86 5.53
CA ASP A 40 -4.29 -0.89 6.37
C ASP A 40 -3.49 0.41 6.50
N VAL A 41 -4.20 1.54 6.45
CA VAL A 41 -3.59 2.88 6.51
C VAL A 41 -3.99 3.58 7.81
N TYR A 42 -3.01 4.12 8.50
CA TYR A 42 -3.17 4.83 9.77
C TYR A 42 -2.53 6.21 9.73
N VAL A 43 -3.09 7.13 10.50
CA VAL A 43 -2.37 8.36 10.88
C VAL A 43 -1.65 8.07 12.19
N GLY A 44 -0.36 7.76 12.08
CA GLY A 44 0.49 7.41 13.22
C GLY A 44 1.24 8.61 13.80
N LYS A 45 1.56 8.55 15.10
CA LYS A 45 2.38 9.54 15.79
C LYS A 45 3.81 9.02 15.98
N VAL A 46 4.79 9.71 15.43
CA VAL A 46 6.21 9.37 15.63
C VAL A 46 6.54 9.47 17.12
N ARG A 47 6.91 8.36 17.75
CA ARG A 47 7.33 8.30 19.16
C ARG A 47 8.79 8.62 19.32
N LYS A 48 9.64 7.96 18.54
CA LYS A 48 11.09 8.07 18.67
C LYS A 48 11.78 7.91 17.32
N VAL A 49 12.74 8.76 17.03
CA VAL A 49 13.64 8.62 15.89
C VAL A 49 14.94 8.00 16.38
N ILE A 50 15.45 6.98 15.68
CA ILE A 50 16.67 6.23 15.99
C ILE A 50 17.67 6.42 14.84
N PRO A 51 18.55 7.44 14.90
CA PRO A 51 19.47 7.73 13.81
C PRO A 51 20.45 6.60 13.48
N SER A 52 20.88 5.82 14.48
CA SER A 52 21.79 4.69 14.31
C SER A 52 21.21 3.55 13.49
N LEU A 53 19.87 3.40 13.49
CA LEU A 53 19.16 2.41 12.68
C LEU A 53 18.57 3.01 11.40
N ASN A 54 18.73 4.32 11.19
CA ASN A 54 18.04 5.08 10.15
C ASN A 54 16.53 4.79 10.13
N ALA A 55 15.89 4.73 11.30
CA ALA A 55 14.52 4.30 11.50
C ALA A 55 13.79 5.13 12.56
N ALA A 56 12.48 4.97 12.64
CA ALA A 56 11.62 5.55 13.66
C ALA A 56 10.65 4.51 14.22
N PHE A 57 10.22 4.72 15.45
CA PHE A 57 9.09 4.03 16.06
C PHE A 57 7.86 4.94 16.01
N VAL A 58 6.74 4.39 15.58
CA VAL A 58 5.48 5.10 15.32
C VAL A 58 4.35 4.41 16.06
N ASN A 59 3.61 5.18 16.83
CA ASN A 59 2.37 4.70 17.45
C ASN A 59 1.23 4.78 16.42
N VAL A 60 0.65 3.64 16.10
CA VAL A 60 -0.51 3.46 15.21
C VAL A 60 -1.75 2.96 15.96
N GLY A 61 -1.70 2.90 17.30
CA GLY A 61 -2.77 2.36 18.14
C GLY A 61 -2.56 0.91 18.58
N TYR A 62 -1.59 0.21 18.00
CA TYR A 62 -1.21 -1.11 18.46
C TYR A 62 -0.46 -1.04 19.82
N GLU A 63 -0.51 -2.13 20.63
CA GLU A 63 0.14 -2.20 21.95
C GLU A 63 1.66 -1.94 21.93
N LYS A 64 2.32 -2.28 20.84
CA LYS A 64 3.75 -2.04 20.59
C LYS A 64 3.92 -1.00 19.48
N ASP A 65 4.86 -0.08 19.65
CA ASP A 65 5.19 0.87 18.61
C ASP A 65 5.64 0.15 17.33
N ALA A 66 5.11 0.61 16.19
CA ALA A 66 5.42 0.07 14.88
C ALA A 66 6.77 0.59 14.35
N PHE A 67 7.46 -0.21 13.54
CA PHE A 67 8.77 0.10 13.00
C PHE A 67 8.68 0.66 11.60
N LEU A 68 9.31 1.83 11.37
CA LEU A 68 9.41 2.50 10.06
C LEU A 68 10.89 2.79 9.74
N HIS A 69 11.43 2.12 8.73
CA HIS A 69 12.79 2.38 8.25
C HIS A 69 12.80 3.52 7.22
N TYR A 70 13.92 4.24 7.09
CA TYR A 70 14.07 5.35 6.11
C TYR A 70 13.71 4.92 4.67
N LEU A 71 14.16 3.75 4.24
CA LEU A 71 13.88 3.23 2.90
C LEU A 71 12.39 2.92 2.66
N ASP A 72 11.61 2.77 3.72
CA ASP A 72 10.18 2.52 3.67
C ASP A 72 9.35 3.82 3.67
N LEU A 73 9.99 5.01 3.69
CA LEU A 73 9.29 6.29 3.55
C LEU A 73 8.71 6.49 2.15
N GLY A 74 9.37 5.94 1.14
CA GLY A 74 9.05 6.17 -0.26
C GLY A 74 9.47 7.56 -0.77
N PRO A 75 9.73 7.71 -2.07
CA PRO A 75 10.22 8.97 -2.63
C PRO A 75 9.21 10.11 -2.48
N GLN A 76 7.91 9.83 -2.55
CA GLN A 76 6.82 10.81 -2.49
C GLN A 76 6.46 11.28 -1.08
N TYR A 77 7.23 10.90 -0.06
CA TYR A 77 6.94 11.19 1.35
C TYR A 77 6.58 12.66 1.62
N ARG A 78 7.32 13.61 1.03
CA ARG A 78 7.06 15.04 1.24
C ARG A 78 5.69 15.46 0.76
N SER A 79 5.27 14.99 -0.42
CA SER A 79 3.95 15.26 -0.99
C SER A 79 2.84 14.70 -0.11
N MET A 80 2.96 13.43 0.30
CA MET A 80 2.02 12.77 1.20
C MET A 80 1.93 13.50 2.54
N ASN A 81 3.06 13.82 3.16
CA ASN A 81 3.09 14.53 4.43
C ASN A 81 2.45 15.93 4.33
N SER A 82 2.75 16.69 3.27
CA SER A 82 2.13 17.99 3.02
C SER A 82 0.61 17.88 2.89
N TYR A 83 0.12 16.86 2.17
CA TYR A 83 -1.31 16.58 2.02
C TYR A 83 -1.96 16.27 3.38
N ILE A 84 -1.40 15.35 4.15
CA ILE A 84 -1.92 14.96 5.47
C ILE A 84 -1.94 16.15 6.43
N GLN A 85 -0.88 16.97 6.46
CA GLN A 85 -0.84 18.15 7.32
C GLN A 85 -1.91 19.19 6.96
N LYS A 86 -2.26 19.34 5.67
CA LYS A 86 -3.35 20.21 5.22
C LYS A 86 -4.71 19.62 5.60
N THR A 87 -4.90 18.31 5.44
CA THR A 87 -6.13 17.60 5.82
C THR A 87 -6.41 17.74 7.31
N LEU A 88 -5.41 17.48 8.17
CA LEU A 88 -5.53 17.59 9.63
C LEU A 88 -5.86 19.01 10.10
N LYS A 89 -5.45 20.02 9.32
CA LYS A 89 -5.76 21.44 9.60
C LYS A 89 -7.08 21.91 8.95
N GLY A 90 -7.86 21.03 8.33
CA GLY A 90 -9.08 21.38 7.60
C GLY A 90 -8.85 22.29 6.38
N LYS A 91 -7.61 22.33 5.85
CA LYS A 91 -7.24 23.18 4.71
C LYS A 91 -7.22 22.44 3.37
N GLN A 92 -7.51 21.15 3.37
CA GLN A 92 -7.60 20.34 2.14
C GLN A 92 -9.04 20.42 1.60
N PRO A 93 -9.29 21.04 0.45
CA PRO A 93 -10.65 21.29 -0.03
C PRO A 93 -11.32 20.04 -0.62
N SER A 94 -10.53 19.05 -1.06
CA SER A 94 -10.99 17.84 -1.73
C SER A 94 -9.96 16.71 -1.59
N ALA A 95 -10.40 15.47 -1.63
CA ALA A 95 -9.53 14.31 -1.67
C ALA A 95 -8.79 14.18 -3.00
N SER A 96 -9.31 14.77 -4.08
CA SER A 96 -8.70 14.76 -5.42
C SER A 96 -7.28 15.30 -5.42
N LEU A 97 -6.35 14.54 -5.97
CA LEU A 97 -4.95 14.94 -6.13
C LEU A 97 -4.71 15.84 -7.36
N ALA A 98 -5.71 16.07 -8.21
CA ALA A 98 -5.53 16.80 -9.48
C ALA A 98 -4.95 18.21 -9.30
N SER A 99 -5.30 18.90 -8.20
CA SER A 99 -4.82 20.24 -7.83
C SER A 99 -3.67 20.20 -6.82
N SER A 100 -3.26 19.02 -6.33
CA SER A 100 -2.21 18.91 -5.34
C SER A 100 -0.85 19.21 -5.95
N LYS A 101 -0.05 20.00 -5.25
CA LYS A 101 1.35 20.24 -5.61
C LYS A 101 2.17 18.99 -5.28
N ILE A 102 2.96 18.55 -6.25
CA ILE A 102 3.96 17.51 -6.04
C ILE A 102 5.23 18.17 -5.49
N GLU A 103 5.66 17.75 -4.32
CA GLU A 103 6.93 18.16 -3.73
C GLU A 103 8.08 17.30 -4.27
N ALA A 104 9.31 17.80 -4.14
CA ALA A 104 10.49 17.04 -4.56
C ALA A 104 10.60 15.71 -3.78
N ASP A 105 10.97 14.66 -4.50
CA ASP A 105 11.24 13.36 -3.91
C ASP A 105 12.32 13.45 -2.81
N ILE A 106 12.25 12.58 -1.80
CA ILE A 106 13.34 12.47 -0.82
C ILE A 106 14.50 11.69 -1.42
N ASP A 107 15.71 12.01 -0.96
CA ASP A 107 16.91 11.28 -1.40
C ASP A 107 16.88 9.85 -0.88
N LYS A 108 17.13 8.87 -1.76
CA LYS A 108 17.19 7.45 -1.40
C LYS A 108 18.25 7.15 -0.33
N HIS A 109 19.33 7.90 -0.29
CA HIS A 109 20.46 7.74 0.65
C HIS A 109 20.43 8.72 1.82
N GLY A 110 19.27 9.34 2.08
CA GLY A 110 19.08 10.31 3.15
C GLY A 110 19.02 9.68 4.54
N LYS A 111 18.83 10.54 5.54
CA LYS A 111 18.76 10.13 6.95
C LYS A 111 17.37 10.43 7.53
N ILE A 112 16.85 9.49 8.30
CA ILE A 112 15.52 9.58 8.92
C ILE A 112 15.37 10.85 9.79
N LYS A 113 16.41 11.25 10.50
CA LYS A 113 16.43 12.43 11.37
C LYS A 113 16.23 13.75 10.62
N ASP A 114 16.54 13.80 9.31
CA ASP A 114 16.39 14.98 8.48
C ASP A 114 14.97 15.11 7.90
N ILE A 115 14.16 14.06 8.04
CA ILE A 115 12.81 13.95 7.49
C ILE A 115 11.75 13.87 8.57
N LEU A 116 11.99 13.10 9.64
CA LEU A 116 11.04 12.87 10.72
C LEU A 116 11.50 13.50 12.04
N SER A 117 10.52 14.01 12.78
CA SER A 117 10.71 14.49 14.16
C SER A 117 9.73 13.79 15.11
N SER A 118 10.09 13.72 16.39
CA SER A 118 9.21 13.19 17.44
C SER A 118 7.91 13.99 17.51
N SER A 119 6.83 13.31 17.83
CA SER A 119 5.45 13.82 17.91
C SER A 119 4.81 14.23 16.59
N GLN A 120 5.49 14.09 15.46
CA GLN A 120 4.92 14.34 14.14
C GLN A 120 3.83 13.31 13.82
N LEU A 121 2.72 13.77 13.23
CA LEU A 121 1.69 12.88 12.66
C LEU A 121 2.02 12.61 11.20
N ILE A 122 1.98 11.34 10.81
CA ILE A 122 2.29 10.87 9.46
C ILE A 122 1.29 9.80 9.00
N ALA A 123 0.98 9.78 7.70
CA ALA A 123 0.27 8.64 7.13
C ALA A 123 1.24 7.48 6.92
N VAL A 124 0.83 6.30 7.36
CA VAL A 124 1.61 5.06 7.24
C VAL A 124 0.69 3.90 6.89
N GLN A 125 1.23 2.93 6.19
CA GLN A 125 0.53 1.70 5.81
C GLN A 125 1.24 0.50 6.45
N ILE A 126 0.46 -0.49 6.89
CA ILE A 126 1.02 -1.75 7.40
C ILE A 126 1.66 -2.51 6.24
N ALA A 127 2.96 -2.70 6.31
CA ALA A 127 3.73 -3.47 5.34
C ALA A 127 3.92 -4.93 5.78
N LYS A 128 3.96 -5.16 7.10
CA LYS A 128 3.91 -6.51 7.72
C LYS A 128 3.15 -6.42 9.02
N GLU A 129 2.32 -7.41 9.26
CA GLU A 129 1.54 -7.55 10.48
C GLU A 129 2.44 -7.72 11.71
N PRO A 130 1.93 -7.40 12.91
CA PRO A 130 2.66 -7.64 14.14
C PRO A 130 2.92 -9.14 14.33
N ILE A 131 4.11 -9.50 14.80
CA ILE A 131 4.49 -10.89 15.04
C ILE A 131 5.02 -11.03 16.45
N SER A 132 4.38 -11.89 17.24
CA SER A 132 4.78 -12.20 18.62
C SER A 132 4.94 -10.93 19.48
N SER A 133 6.14 -10.63 19.95
CA SER A 133 6.45 -9.47 20.80
C SER A 133 6.79 -8.20 20.05
N LYS A 134 6.73 -8.19 18.71
CA LYS A 134 7.11 -7.04 17.86
C LYS A 134 5.88 -6.38 17.29
N GLY A 135 5.87 -5.03 17.29
CA GLY A 135 4.88 -4.24 16.58
C GLY A 135 4.96 -4.40 15.05
N PRO A 136 3.95 -3.90 14.32
CA PRO A 136 3.92 -4.02 12.88
C PRO A 136 5.07 -3.28 12.20
N ARG A 137 5.44 -3.70 10.98
CA ARG A 137 6.33 -2.93 10.11
C ARG A 137 5.51 -2.02 9.22
N LEU A 138 5.96 -0.79 9.08
CA LEU A 138 5.28 0.24 8.32
C LEU A 138 6.01 0.60 7.03
N THR A 139 5.24 1.15 6.09
CA THR A 139 5.73 1.98 4.99
C THR A 139 4.95 3.30 4.97
N ALA A 140 5.59 4.40 4.59
CA ALA A 140 4.91 5.65 4.30
C ALA A 140 4.66 5.84 2.78
N GLU A 141 5.12 4.90 1.96
CA GLU A 141 4.72 4.79 0.55
C GLU A 141 3.36 4.08 0.47
N VAL A 142 2.29 4.86 0.75
CA VAL A 142 0.92 4.35 0.70
C VAL A 142 0.57 3.96 -0.73
N THR A 143 0.04 2.76 -0.89
CA THR A 143 -0.42 2.22 -2.18
C THR A 143 -1.79 1.58 -2.04
N LEU A 144 -2.60 1.66 -3.09
CA LEU A 144 -3.91 1.01 -3.14
C LEU A 144 -3.86 -0.15 -4.15
N ALA A 145 -3.95 -1.37 -3.65
CA ALA A 145 -3.85 -2.57 -4.47
C ALA A 145 -5.22 -2.95 -5.04
N GLY A 146 -5.31 -2.97 -6.38
CA GLY A 146 -6.41 -3.54 -7.15
C GLY A 146 -6.08 -4.93 -7.68
N ARG A 147 -7.00 -5.46 -8.48
CA ARG A 147 -6.81 -6.75 -9.14
C ARG A 147 -5.73 -6.70 -10.21
N PHE A 148 -5.77 -5.70 -11.07
CA PHE A 148 -4.91 -5.57 -12.24
C PHE A 148 -3.82 -4.52 -12.07
N VAL A 149 -4.09 -3.50 -11.27
CA VAL A 149 -3.16 -2.38 -11.05
C VAL A 149 -2.99 -2.08 -9.56
N VAL A 150 -1.88 -1.40 -9.24
CA VAL A 150 -1.68 -0.78 -7.93
C VAL A 150 -1.58 0.72 -8.16
N LEU A 151 -2.39 1.48 -7.45
CA LEU A 151 -2.40 2.93 -7.53
C LEU A 151 -1.39 3.51 -6.53
N VAL A 152 -0.57 4.47 -6.98
CA VAL A 152 0.49 5.11 -6.16
C VAL A 152 0.23 6.61 -6.11
N PRO A 153 -0.31 7.15 -5.02
CA PRO A 153 -0.56 8.59 -4.88
C PRO A 153 0.73 9.41 -4.99
N PHE A 154 0.61 10.65 -5.50
CA PHE A 154 1.70 11.61 -5.67
C PHE A 154 2.83 11.16 -6.59
N SER A 155 2.60 10.14 -7.41
CA SER A 155 3.55 9.66 -8.41
C SER A 155 3.04 9.97 -9.82
N ASN A 156 3.96 10.08 -10.77
CA ASN A 156 3.64 10.16 -12.20
C ASN A 156 4.21 8.96 -12.97
N LYS A 157 4.77 7.97 -12.26
CA LYS A 157 5.43 6.81 -12.86
C LYS A 157 4.40 5.74 -13.25
N ILE A 158 4.62 5.09 -14.40
CA ILE A 158 3.92 3.88 -14.80
C ILE A 158 4.97 2.77 -14.85
N SER A 159 4.80 1.78 -14.01
CA SER A 159 5.65 0.59 -13.93
C SER A 159 4.88 -0.65 -14.38
N ILE A 160 5.56 -1.60 -15.01
CA ILE A 160 4.96 -2.84 -15.51
C ILE A 160 5.68 -4.02 -14.91
N SER A 161 4.93 -5.01 -14.42
CA SER A 161 5.50 -6.25 -13.91
C SER A 161 6.57 -6.83 -14.85
N GLN A 162 7.71 -7.16 -14.30
CA GLN A 162 8.81 -7.79 -15.07
C GLN A 162 8.46 -9.20 -15.58
N LYS A 163 7.38 -9.80 -15.08
CA LYS A 163 6.88 -11.10 -15.53
C LYS A 163 6.14 -11.01 -16.86
N ILE A 164 5.64 -9.83 -17.26
CA ILE A 164 5.10 -9.59 -18.61
C ILE A 164 6.31 -9.38 -19.53
N LYS A 165 6.62 -10.38 -20.35
CA LYS A 165 7.83 -10.38 -21.19
C LYS A 165 7.60 -9.85 -22.59
N ASP A 166 6.38 -9.96 -23.12
CA ASP A 166 6.01 -9.52 -24.46
C ASP A 166 6.11 -7.98 -24.58
N PRO A 167 7.00 -7.46 -25.46
CA PRO A 167 7.19 -6.03 -25.63
C PRO A 167 5.94 -5.31 -26.15
N GLU A 168 5.18 -5.92 -27.08
CA GLU A 168 3.99 -5.32 -27.68
C GLU A 168 2.90 -5.14 -26.62
N GLU A 169 2.70 -6.16 -25.78
CA GLU A 169 1.74 -6.12 -24.67
C GLU A 169 2.17 -5.09 -23.60
N ARG A 170 3.44 -5.00 -23.29
CA ARG A 170 3.98 -3.97 -22.37
C ARG A 170 3.68 -2.56 -22.90
N ASP A 171 3.93 -2.30 -24.18
CA ASP A 171 3.69 -1.01 -24.80
C ASP A 171 2.18 -0.69 -24.90
N ARG A 172 1.36 -1.71 -25.20
CA ARG A 172 -0.10 -1.59 -25.18
C ARG A 172 -0.61 -1.16 -23.80
N LEU A 173 -0.24 -1.90 -22.76
CA LEU A 173 -0.64 -1.62 -21.38
C LEU A 173 -0.17 -0.24 -20.92
N LYS A 174 1.07 0.12 -21.23
CA LYS A 174 1.64 1.44 -20.87
C LYS A 174 0.88 2.59 -21.52
N ARG A 175 0.61 2.51 -22.83
CA ARG A 175 -0.15 3.54 -23.58
C ARG A 175 -1.57 3.68 -23.01
N LEU A 176 -2.22 2.54 -22.78
CA LEU A 176 -3.58 2.50 -22.26
C LEU A 176 -3.67 3.16 -20.88
N LEU A 177 -2.84 2.72 -19.92
CA LEU A 177 -2.87 3.28 -18.55
C LEU A 177 -2.40 4.74 -18.53
N SER A 178 -1.52 5.15 -19.45
CA SER A 178 -1.14 6.56 -19.60
C SER A 178 -2.32 7.45 -19.97
N SER A 179 -3.27 6.93 -20.76
CA SER A 179 -4.42 7.71 -21.24
C SER A 179 -5.56 7.82 -20.23
N ILE A 180 -5.71 6.84 -19.33
CA ILE A 180 -6.85 6.79 -18.38
C ILE A 180 -6.47 7.11 -16.93
N ARG A 181 -5.18 7.07 -16.56
CA ARG A 181 -4.78 7.33 -15.18
C ARG A 181 -5.08 8.77 -14.77
N PRO A 182 -5.55 9.00 -13.53
CA PRO A 182 -5.75 10.34 -13.01
C PRO A 182 -4.42 11.07 -12.79
N LYS A 183 -4.47 12.39 -12.84
CA LYS A 183 -3.31 13.26 -12.57
C LYS A 183 -2.80 13.03 -11.15
N ASN A 184 -1.48 13.02 -10.99
CA ASN A 184 -0.77 12.84 -9.71
C ASN A 184 -0.92 11.45 -9.08
N PHE A 185 -1.38 10.47 -9.86
CA PHE A 185 -1.30 9.06 -9.49
C PHE A 185 -0.34 8.30 -10.41
N GLY A 186 0.58 7.57 -9.84
CA GLY A 186 1.34 6.53 -10.54
C GLY A 186 0.58 5.20 -10.56
N VAL A 187 0.98 4.32 -11.45
CA VAL A 187 0.36 3.00 -11.59
C VAL A 187 1.42 1.93 -11.74
N ILE A 188 1.26 0.83 -11.00
CA ILE A 188 2.04 -0.40 -11.18
C ILE A 188 1.12 -1.45 -11.80
N ILE A 189 1.44 -1.89 -13.00
CA ILE A 189 0.66 -2.89 -13.75
C ILE A 189 1.07 -4.28 -13.30
N ARG A 190 0.11 -5.05 -12.78
CA ARG A 190 0.34 -6.41 -12.29
C ARG A 190 0.34 -7.41 -13.44
N THR A 191 0.94 -8.58 -13.23
CA THR A 191 1.02 -9.65 -14.24
C THR A 191 -0.36 -10.08 -14.74
N VAL A 192 -1.35 -10.12 -13.87
CA VAL A 192 -2.74 -10.51 -14.21
C VAL A 192 -3.46 -9.52 -15.13
N ALA A 193 -2.88 -8.34 -15.38
CA ALA A 193 -3.40 -7.38 -16.36
C ALA A 193 -3.11 -7.78 -17.82
N GLN A 194 -2.24 -8.76 -18.04
CA GLN A 194 -1.86 -9.24 -19.38
C GLN A 194 -3.11 -9.71 -20.15
N ASN A 195 -3.24 -9.28 -21.40
CA ASN A 195 -4.35 -9.59 -22.32
C ASN A 195 -5.74 -9.11 -21.82
N LYS A 196 -5.80 -8.26 -20.82
CA LYS A 196 -7.07 -7.72 -20.31
C LYS A 196 -7.59 -6.61 -21.20
N LYS A 197 -8.94 -6.49 -21.26
CA LYS A 197 -9.64 -5.44 -22.00
C LYS A 197 -9.48 -4.10 -21.27
N VAL A 198 -9.55 -3.02 -22.04
CA VAL A 198 -9.50 -1.64 -21.52
C VAL A 198 -10.51 -1.41 -20.41
N ALA A 199 -11.76 -1.87 -20.61
CA ALA A 199 -12.84 -1.68 -19.65
C ALA A 199 -12.56 -2.33 -18.29
N GLU A 200 -11.89 -3.49 -18.26
CA GLU A 200 -11.54 -4.16 -16.99
C GLU A 200 -10.47 -3.36 -16.21
N LEU A 201 -9.50 -2.81 -16.93
CA LEU A 201 -8.42 -2.00 -16.33
C LEU A 201 -8.92 -0.63 -15.87
N ASP A 202 -9.80 -0.01 -16.64
CA ASP A 202 -10.43 1.27 -16.30
C ASP A 202 -11.33 1.14 -15.07
N GLN A 203 -12.11 0.06 -14.98
CA GLN A 203 -12.95 -0.20 -13.82
C GLN A 203 -12.11 -0.39 -12.55
N ASP A 204 -11.06 -1.24 -12.60
CA ASP A 204 -10.17 -1.47 -11.46
C ASP A 204 -9.52 -0.15 -10.99
N LEU A 205 -9.12 0.71 -11.94
CA LEU A 205 -8.53 2.01 -11.65
C LEU A 205 -9.55 2.97 -10.99
N ARG A 206 -10.78 3.04 -11.48
CA ARG A 206 -11.86 3.86 -10.91
C ARG A 206 -12.20 3.42 -9.49
N ASP A 207 -12.27 2.11 -9.25
CA ASP A 207 -12.55 1.55 -7.92
C ASP A 207 -11.45 1.95 -6.91
N LEU A 208 -10.19 1.98 -7.36
CA LEU A 208 -9.07 2.41 -6.53
C LEU A 208 -9.08 3.93 -6.25
N VAL A 209 -9.46 4.74 -7.25
CA VAL A 209 -9.62 6.19 -7.04
C VAL A 209 -10.76 6.46 -6.07
N SER A 210 -11.89 5.77 -6.19
CA SER A 210 -13.00 5.88 -5.26
C SER A 210 -12.66 5.46 -3.82
N LYS A 211 -11.70 4.52 -3.65
CA LYS A 211 -11.17 4.16 -2.32
C LYS A 211 -10.26 5.23 -1.74
N TRP A 212 -9.61 6.01 -2.58
CA TRP A 212 -8.78 7.14 -2.14
C TRP A 212 -9.63 8.33 -1.68
N ASP A 213 -10.74 8.62 -2.37
CA ASP A 213 -11.66 9.74 -2.12
C ASP A 213 -12.50 9.51 -0.86
#